data_9297a95b2f9677ba54bca851a6251a40
#
_entry.id   9297a95b2f9677ba54bca851a6251a40
#
_cell.length_a   1.000
_cell.length_b   1.000
_cell.length_c   1.000
_cell.angle_alpha   90.00
_cell.angle_beta   90.00
_cell.angle_gamma   90.00
#
_symmetry.space_group_name_H-M   'P 1'
#
loop_
_entity.id
_entity.type
_entity.pdbx_description
1 polymer ?
#
loop_
_entity_poly.entity_id
_entity_poly.type
_entity_poly.pdbx_seq_one_letter_code
_entity_poly.pdbx_strand_id
1 'polypeptide(L)'
;MKRYRPVIFISFYMIILIIIAAQLWGANGFLHPAIENINLYVRGLRNTHAPLFHQSYDNYLQLLPGILLIGLKLGGVKGRFEWKRLLIFIVLSIIFTQLVVNSLKLACGVLRPDESNFFSFPSGHTATAFMTATL
;
A
#
# COMPACT_ATOMS: atom_id res chain seq x y z
N MET A 1 11.21 -13.28 27.23
CA MET A 1 11.47 -11.93 26.74
C MET A 1 12.39 -11.83 25.48
N LYS A 2 12.98 -12.91 24.96
CA LYS A 2 13.91 -12.86 23.80
C LYS A 2 13.22 -12.85 22.40
N ARG A 3 11.91 -13.08 22.32
CA ARG A 3 11.19 -13.33 21.04
C ARG A 3 10.73 -12.07 20.28
N TYR A 4 10.73 -10.90 20.93
CA TYR A 4 10.23 -9.65 20.33
C TYR A 4 11.34 -8.74 19.76
N ARG A 5 12.62 -9.04 20.06
CA ARG A 5 13.74 -8.24 19.54
C ARG A 5 13.78 -8.15 18.00
N PRO A 6 13.61 -9.25 17.23
CA PRO A 6 13.65 -9.14 15.78
C PRO A 6 12.52 -8.30 15.21
N VAL A 7 11.32 -8.37 15.80
CA VAL A 7 10.18 -7.58 15.33
C VAL A 7 10.42 -6.09 15.50
N ILE A 8 10.97 -5.67 16.65
CA ILE A 8 11.30 -4.27 16.92
C ILE A 8 12.36 -3.75 15.94
N PHE A 9 13.41 -4.56 15.67
CA PHE A 9 14.42 -4.18 14.69
C PHE A 9 13.85 -4.07 13.28
N ILE A 10 13.04 -5.04 12.84
CA ILE A 10 12.38 -5.00 11.52
C ILE A 10 11.50 -3.76 11.40
N SER A 11 10.70 -3.44 12.42
CA SER A 11 9.85 -2.24 12.42
C SER A 11 10.68 -0.96 12.33
N PHE A 12 11.80 -0.88 13.05
CA PHE A 12 12.71 0.26 13.01
C PHE A 12 13.36 0.43 11.62
N TYR A 13 13.84 -0.66 11.00
CA TYR A 13 14.36 -0.63 9.63
C TYR A 13 13.31 -0.22 8.62
N MET A 14 12.06 -0.71 8.75
CA MET A 14 10.98 -0.32 7.87
C MET A 14 10.67 1.18 7.97
N ILE A 15 10.67 1.75 9.17
CA ILE A 15 10.47 3.20 9.37
C ILE A 15 11.60 3.99 8.71
N ILE A 16 12.84 3.59 8.86
CA ILE A 16 13.98 4.23 8.21
C ILE A 16 13.86 4.16 6.69
N LEU A 17 13.52 2.99 6.14
CA LEU A 17 13.31 2.83 4.69
C LEU A 17 12.18 3.71 4.17
N ILE A 18 11.10 3.86 4.93
CA ILE A 18 9.98 4.74 4.60
C ILE A 18 10.44 6.20 4.57
N ILE A 19 11.21 6.64 5.57
CA ILE A 19 11.74 8.00 5.62
C ILE A 19 12.69 8.25 4.44
N ILE A 20 13.60 7.31 4.15
CA ILE A 20 14.51 7.41 3.00
C ILE A 20 13.72 7.47 1.69
N ALA A 21 12.73 6.61 1.51
CA ALA A 21 11.87 6.63 0.33
C ALA A 21 11.14 7.96 0.17
N ALA A 22 10.60 8.52 1.27
CA ALA A 22 9.94 9.83 1.24
C ALA A 22 10.91 10.96 0.84
N GLN A 23 12.18 10.91 1.29
CA GLN A 23 13.19 11.89 0.90
C GLN A 23 13.65 11.74 -0.55
N LEU A 24 13.71 10.51 -1.06
CA LEU A 24 14.12 10.24 -2.44
C LEU A 24 12.99 10.53 -3.44
N TRP A 25 11.74 10.25 -3.09
CA TRP A 25 10.55 10.34 -3.95
C TRP A 25 9.63 11.51 -3.65
N GLY A 26 9.82 12.23 -2.54
CA GLY A 26 9.00 13.38 -2.20
C GLY A 26 9.10 14.50 -3.24
N ALA A 27 8.18 15.47 -3.18
CA ALA A 27 8.10 16.60 -4.11
C ALA A 27 9.42 17.39 -4.25
N ASN A 28 10.25 17.39 -3.20
CA ASN A 28 11.59 17.97 -3.18
C ASN A 28 12.70 16.90 -3.21
N GLY A 29 12.35 15.64 -3.52
CA GLY A 29 13.30 14.55 -3.52
C GLY A 29 14.19 14.54 -4.76
N PHE A 30 15.39 13.96 -4.61
CA PHE A 30 16.38 13.86 -5.67
C PHE A 30 15.86 13.15 -6.94
N LEU A 31 15.00 12.14 -6.76
CA LEU A 31 14.44 11.35 -7.88
C LEU A 31 13.13 11.93 -8.44
N HIS A 32 12.58 12.96 -7.82
CA HIS A 32 11.30 13.54 -8.25
C HIS A 32 11.25 13.88 -9.76
N PRO A 33 12.25 14.59 -10.34
CA PRO A 33 12.19 14.94 -11.77
C PRO A 33 12.22 13.71 -12.69
N ALA A 34 13.00 12.68 -12.32
CA ALA A 34 13.08 11.45 -13.13
C ALA A 34 11.75 10.67 -13.08
N ILE A 35 11.11 10.62 -11.92
CA ILE A 35 9.82 9.95 -11.72
C ILE A 35 8.72 10.70 -12.47
N GLU A 36 8.71 12.01 -12.40
CA GLU A 36 7.75 12.85 -13.12
C GLU A 36 7.85 12.62 -14.64
N ASN A 37 9.06 12.62 -15.19
CA ASN A 37 9.29 12.31 -16.61
C ASN A 37 8.79 10.92 -17.00
N ILE A 38 9.04 9.90 -16.17
CA ILE A 38 8.53 8.54 -16.42
C ILE A 38 6.99 8.52 -16.37
N ASN A 39 6.38 9.18 -15.40
CA ASN A 39 4.93 9.28 -15.29
C ASN A 39 4.31 9.96 -16.52
N LEU A 40 4.90 11.05 -17.00
CA LEU A 40 4.46 11.75 -18.21
C LEU A 40 4.60 10.88 -19.44
N TYR A 41 5.70 10.15 -19.57
CA TYR A 41 5.91 9.20 -20.68
C TYR A 41 4.88 8.08 -20.67
N VAL A 42 4.68 7.41 -19.54
CA VAL A 42 3.68 6.32 -19.38
C VAL A 42 2.27 6.84 -19.65
N ARG A 43 1.96 8.05 -19.21
CA ARG A 43 0.69 8.72 -19.49
C ARG A 43 0.52 8.96 -21.00
N GLY A 44 1.55 9.45 -21.69
CA GLY A 44 1.54 9.63 -23.12
C GLY A 44 1.24 8.33 -23.87
N LEU A 45 1.93 7.24 -23.51
CA LEU A 45 1.69 5.91 -24.09
C LEU A 45 0.24 5.44 -23.84
N ARG A 46 -0.26 5.57 -22.61
CA ARG A 46 -1.64 5.20 -22.28
C ARG A 46 -2.65 5.98 -23.12
N ASN A 47 -2.53 7.29 -23.18
CA ASN A 47 -3.46 8.15 -23.90
C ASN A 47 -3.46 7.88 -25.41
N THR A 48 -2.31 7.45 -25.97
CA THR A 48 -2.18 7.12 -27.38
C THR A 48 -2.72 5.72 -27.70
N HIS A 49 -2.42 4.71 -26.86
CA HIS A 49 -2.71 3.31 -27.20
C HIS A 49 -3.96 2.76 -26.51
N ALA A 50 -4.38 3.34 -25.41
CA ALA A 50 -5.52 2.86 -24.61
C ALA A 50 -6.29 4.00 -23.92
N PRO A 51 -6.82 5.00 -24.66
CA PRO A 51 -7.46 6.19 -24.09
C PRO A 51 -8.70 5.86 -23.27
N LEU A 52 -9.42 4.78 -23.62
CA LEU A 52 -10.64 4.33 -22.94
C LEU A 52 -10.37 3.28 -21.87
N PHE A 53 -9.10 2.96 -21.60
CA PHE A 53 -8.76 1.97 -20.58
C PHE A 53 -9.05 2.52 -19.19
N HIS A 54 -10.16 2.07 -18.63
CA HIS A 54 -10.56 2.32 -17.26
C HIS A 54 -10.83 0.98 -16.57
N GLN A 55 -10.06 0.68 -15.53
CA GLN A 55 -10.28 -0.52 -14.73
C GLN A 55 -10.71 -0.16 -13.33
N SER A 56 -11.85 -0.72 -12.93
CA SER A 56 -12.38 -0.57 -11.56
C SER A 56 -12.20 -1.86 -10.73
N TYR A 57 -11.69 -2.94 -11.33
CA TYR A 57 -11.57 -4.25 -10.66
C TYR A 57 -10.52 -4.25 -9.54
N ASP A 58 -9.49 -3.41 -9.66
CA ASP A 58 -8.43 -3.26 -8.66
C ASP A 58 -8.98 -2.82 -7.30
N ASN A 59 -10.07 -2.04 -7.30
CA ASN A 59 -10.78 -1.66 -6.08
C ASN A 59 -11.30 -2.86 -5.29
N TYR A 60 -11.68 -3.95 -5.99
CA TYR A 60 -12.18 -5.18 -5.37
C TYR A 60 -11.07 -6.19 -5.15
N LEU A 61 -10.13 -6.31 -6.10
CA LEU A 61 -9.04 -7.27 -6.03
C LEU A 61 -8.12 -7.06 -4.83
N GLN A 62 -7.95 -5.82 -4.37
CA GLN A 62 -7.19 -5.52 -3.16
C GLN A 62 -7.75 -6.19 -1.90
N LEU A 63 -9.06 -6.50 -1.86
CA LEU A 63 -9.73 -7.14 -0.73
C LEU A 63 -9.74 -8.68 -0.83
N LEU A 64 -9.38 -9.23 -1.99
CA LEU A 64 -9.46 -10.66 -2.26
C LEU A 64 -8.71 -11.51 -1.23
N PRO A 65 -7.47 -11.21 -0.81
CA PRO A 65 -6.77 -11.99 0.21
C PRO A 65 -7.52 -11.99 1.55
N GLY A 66 -8.08 -10.84 1.95
CA GLY A 66 -8.87 -10.74 3.17
C GLY A 66 -10.19 -11.53 3.11
N ILE A 67 -10.88 -11.49 1.97
CA ILE A 67 -12.10 -12.26 1.74
C ILE A 67 -11.78 -13.76 1.80
N LEU A 68 -10.71 -14.20 1.16
CA LEU A 68 -10.25 -15.60 1.20
C LEU A 68 -9.91 -16.04 2.62
N LEU A 69 -9.19 -15.21 3.39
CA LEU A 69 -8.86 -15.48 4.77
C LEU A 69 -10.12 -15.73 5.62
N ILE A 70 -11.10 -14.83 5.52
CA ILE A 70 -12.37 -14.94 6.26
C ILE A 70 -13.17 -16.17 5.76
N GLY A 71 -13.26 -16.37 4.44
CA GLY A 71 -13.98 -17.49 3.85
C GLY A 71 -13.42 -18.84 4.27
N LEU A 72 -12.11 -19.02 4.24
CA LEU A 72 -11.44 -20.26 4.70
C LEU A 72 -11.69 -20.51 6.18
N LYS A 73 -11.65 -19.46 6.99
CA LYS A 73 -11.90 -19.58 8.43
C LYS A 73 -13.37 -19.89 8.75
N LEU A 74 -14.33 -19.37 7.98
CA LEU A 74 -15.75 -19.74 8.07
C LEU A 74 -15.97 -21.19 7.61
N GLY A 75 -15.21 -21.65 6.61
CA GLY A 75 -15.21 -23.05 6.13
C GLY A 75 -14.57 -24.04 7.11
N GLY A 76 -14.17 -23.61 8.31
CA GLY A 76 -13.63 -24.47 9.36
C GLY A 76 -12.11 -24.70 9.30
N VAL A 77 -11.40 -24.02 8.42
CA VAL A 77 -9.94 -24.08 8.38
C VAL A 77 -9.37 -23.46 9.67
N LYS A 78 -8.62 -24.25 10.41
CA LYS A 78 -7.95 -23.81 11.65
C LYS A 78 -6.81 -22.86 11.29
N GLY A 79 -7.05 -21.56 11.47
CA GLY A 79 -6.01 -20.54 11.32
C GLY A 79 -5.20 -20.35 12.60
N ARG A 80 -4.13 -19.57 12.51
CA ARG A 80 -3.20 -19.24 13.62
C ARG A 80 -3.88 -18.51 14.77
N PHE A 81 -4.92 -17.71 14.46
CA PHE A 81 -5.58 -16.85 15.45
C PHE A 81 -7.05 -17.25 15.63
N GLU A 82 -7.54 -17.12 16.86
CA GLU A 82 -8.97 -17.19 17.17
C GLU A 82 -9.71 -15.99 16.57
N TRP A 83 -11.04 -16.08 16.40
CA TRP A 83 -11.85 -15.04 15.77
C TRP A 83 -11.67 -13.65 16.40
N LYS A 84 -11.72 -13.56 17.71
CA LYS A 84 -11.56 -12.26 18.40
C LYS A 84 -10.21 -11.62 18.12
N ARG A 85 -9.13 -12.39 18.20
CA ARG A 85 -7.78 -11.90 17.91
C ARG A 85 -7.60 -11.53 16.44
N LEU A 86 -8.14 -12.35 15.54
CA LEU A 86 -8.07 -12.06 14.11
C LEU A 86 -8.75 -10.75 13.77
N LEU A 87 -9.97 -10.50 14.28
CA LEU A 87 -10.69 -9.24 14.03
C LEU A 87 -9.94 -8.03 14.58
N ILE A 88 -9.39 -8.13 15.78
CA ILE A 88 -8.57 -7.06 16.36
C ILE A 88 -7.34 -6.78 15.47
N PHE A 89 -6.63 -7.82 15.02
CA PHE A 89 -5.48 -7.65 14.14
C PHE A 89 -5.87 -7.04 12.79
N ILE A 90 -6.97 -7.46 12.18
CA ILE A 90 -7.47 -6.87 10.94
C ILE A 90 -7.72 -5.36 11.13
N VAL A 91 -8.48 -4.98 12.15
CA VAL A 91 -8.82 -3.57 12.41
C VAL A 91 -7.56 -2.73 12.68
N LEU A 92 -6.67 -3.19 13.55
CA LEU A 92 -5.43 -2.48 13.87
C LEU A 92 -4.52 -2.37 12.65
N SER A 93 -4.41 -3.43 11.84
CA SER A 93 -3.60 -3.43 10.62
C SER A 93 -4.16 -2.46 9.58
N ILE A 94 -5.48 -2.39 9.40
CA ILE A 94 -6.12 -1.42 8.51
C ILE A 94 -5.82 0.00 8.98
N ILE A 95 -6.07 0.31 10.25
CA ILE A 95 -5.82 1.66 10.82
C ILE A 95 -4.36 2.05 10.61
N PHE A 96 -3.42 1.17 10.97
CA PHE A 96 -2.00 1.45 10.85
C PHE A 96 -1.56 1.62 9.38
N THR A 97 -2.01 0.74 8.49
CA THR A 97 -1.69 0.82 7.06
C THR A 97 -2.21 2.12 6.45
N GLN A 98 -3.46 2.50 6.74
CA GLN A 98 -4.05 3.74 6.24
C GLN A 98 -3.32 4.97 6.78
N LEU A 99 -2.96 4.98 8.05
CA LEU A 99 -2.21 6.07 8.65
C LEU A 99 -0.84 6.24 7.97
N VAL A 100 -0.09 5.16 7.78
CA VAL A 100 1.23 5.18 7.12
C VAL A 100 1.10 5.61 5.66
N VAL A 101 0.19 5.00 4.91
CA VAL A 101 -0.02 5.30 3.49
C VAL A 101 -0.42 6.76 3.28
N ASN A 102 -1.37 7.27 4.07
CA ASN A 102 -1.82 8.66 3.92
C ASN A 102 -0.74 9.67 4.35
N SER A 103 0.01 9.39 5.40
CA SER A 103 1.14 10.22 5.81
C SER A 103 2.21 10.30 4.71
N LEU A 104 2.53 9.16 4.08
CA LEU A 104 3.48 9.12 2.96
C LEU A 104 2.95 9.82 1.72
N LYS A 105 1.66 9.69 1.39
CA LYS A 105 1.04 10.42 0.28
C LYS A 105 1.16 11.92 0.44
N LEU A 106 0.91 12.42 1.64
CA LEU A 106 1.06 13.84 1.97
C LEU A 106 2.53 14.29 1.89
N ALA A 107 3.46 13.45 2.37
CA ALA A 107 4.88 13.77 2.36
C ALA A 107 5.49 13.71 0.94
N CYS A 108 5.07 12.76 0.11
CA CYS A 108 5.63 12.56 -1.23
C CYS A 108 5.04 13.52 -2.27
N GLY A 109 3.73 13.84 -2.18
CA GLY A 109 3.08 14.79 -3.07
C GLY A 109 3.20 14.46 -4.57
N VAL A 110 3.20 13.17 -4.95
CA VAL A 110 3.38 12.75 -6.34
C VAL A 110 2.09 12.90 -7.13
N LEU A 111 2.14 13.66 -8.22
CA LEU A 111 1.01 13.87 -9.13
C LEU A 111 0.59 12.56 -9.78
N ARG A 112 -0.72 12.30 -9.85
CA ARG A 112 -1.25 11.14 -10.57
C ARG A 112 -1.07 11.30 -12.09
N PRO A 113 -0.93 10.18 -12.83
CA PRO A 113 -0.85 10.23 -14.29
C PRO A 113 -2.08 10.83 -14.97
N ASP A 114 -3.24 10.86 -14.31
CA ASP A 114 -4.48 11.49 -14.78
C ASP A 114 -4.65 12.95 -14.32
N GLU A 115 -3.64 13.50 -13.61
CA GLU A 115 -3.63 14.85 -13.05
C GLU A 115 -4.74 15.14 -12.02
N SER A 116 -5.45 14.12 -11.55
CA SER A 116 -6.57 14.30 -10.63
C SER A 116 -6.17 14.81 -9.25
N ASN A 117 -5.01 14.38 -8.75
CA ASN A 117 -4.48 14.79 -7.44
C ASN A 117 -3.02 14.39 -7.23
N PHE A 118 -2.41 14.85 -6.13
CA PHE A 118 -1.02 14.59 -5.76
C PHE A 118 -0.84 13.37 -4.84
N PHE A 119 -1.73 12.38 -4.89
CA PHE A 119 -1.70 11.20 -4.02
C PHE A 119 -1.42 9.90 -4.78
N SER A 120 -0.54 9.97 -5.80
CA SER A 120 -0.18 8.81 -6.62
C SER A 120 0.62 7.77 -5.84
N PHE A 121 1.54 8.18 -5.00
CA PHE A 121 2.47 7.30 -4.28
C PHE A 121 2.41 7.53 -2.76
N PRO A 122 2.48 6.45 -1.95
CA PRO A 122 2.41 5.04 -2.32
C PRO A 122 0.99 4.57 -2.68
N SER A 123 0.89 3.42 -3.38
CA SER A 123 -0.39 2.83 -3.73
C SER A 123 -1.12 2.26 -2.51
N GLY A 124 -2.30 2.80 -2.21
CA GLY A 124 -3.17 2.28 -1.15
C GLY A 124 -3.70 0.88 -1.43
N HIS A 125 -4.04 0.58 -2.69
CA HIS A 125 -4.49 -0.76 -3.11
C HIS A 125 -3.43 -1.82 -2.86
N THR A 126 -2.19 -1.55 -3.28
CA THR A 126 -1.06 -2.44 -3.06
C THR A 126 -0.82 -2.66 -1.56
N ALA A 127 -0.80 -1.59 -0.77
CA ALA A 127 -0.60 -1.70 0.68
C ALA A 127 -1.70 -2.53 1.35
N THR A 128 -2.98 -2.33 0.96
CA THR A 128 -4.11 -3.09 1.50
C THR A 128 -4.02 -4.58 1.09
N ALA A 129 -3.70 -4.88 -0.16
CA ALA A 129 -3.56 -6.26 -0.64
C ALA A 129 -2.45 -7.01 0.11
N PHE A 130 -1.27 -6.42 0.26
CA PHE A 130 -0.18 -7.02 1.02
C PHE A 130 -0.49 -7.16 2.50
N MET A 131 -1.12 -6.15 3.11
CA MET A 131 -1.53 -6.22 4.52
C MET A 131 -2.49 -7.38 4.76
N THR A 132 -3.52 -7.53 3.91
CA THR A 132 -4.51 -8.62 4.07
C THR A 132 -3.93 -10.00 3.75
N ALA A 133 -2.93 -10.09 2.86
CA ALA A 133 -2.25 -11.34 2.55
C ALA A 133 -1.30 -11.82 3.66
N THR A 134 -0.89 -10.95 4.58
CA THR A 134 0.04 -11.27 5.68
C THR A 134 -0.66 -11.64 7.00
N LEU A 135 -1.97 -11.50 7.06
CA LEU A 135 -2.80 -11.86 8.23
C LEU A 135 -3.09 -13.35 8.28
#